data_e9c2bec5fdabac8f3bb5af05dee92251
#
_entry.id   e9c2bec5fdabac8f3bb5af05dee92251
#
_cell.length_a   1.000
_cell.length_b   1.000
_cell.length_c   1.000
_cell.angle_alpha   90.00
_cell.angle_beta   90.00
_cell.angle_gamma   90.00
#
_symmetry.space_group_name_H-M   'P 1'
#
loop_
_entity.id
_entity.type
_entity.pdbx_description
1 polymer ?
#
loop_
_entity_poly.entity_id
_entity_poly.type
_entity_poly.pdbx_seq_one_letter_code
_entity_poly.pdbx_strand_id
1 'polypeptide(L)'
;MALEMPQVIRPVTGTHVVRVQHEGLATADAERAKDFYCRVLGFQVLPRPAFSSGGYWLGTPGIFPQIHIIQSELVPPGPGAPVSPRARHTCFEVADYDAMKATLEREGIKYVENTQPGGRVQLLCNDPDGNTLEFQPATV
;
A
#
# COMPACT_ATOMS: atom_id res chain seq x y z
N MET A 1 -9.07 26.15 -14.26
CA MET A 1 -7.68 26.34 -13.81
C MET A 1 -6.76 25.58 -14.74
N ALA A 2 -5.85 26.26 -15.40
CA ALA A 2 -4.88 25.62 -16.28
C ALA A 2 -3.88 24.80 -15.43
N LEU A 3 -3.60 23.57 -15.86
CA LEU A 3 -2.53 22.79 -15.27
C LEU A 3 -1.19 23.38 -15.71
N GLU A 4 -0.32 23.67 -14.77
CA GLU A 4 1.04 24.04 -15.11
C GLU A 4 1.73 22.88 -15.77
N MET A 5 2.42 23.16 -16.88
CA MET A 5 3.23 22.14 -17.54
C MET A 5 4.39 21.76 -16.62
N PRO A 6 4.67 20.46 -16.46
CA PRO A 6 5.79 20.04 -15.64
C PRO A 6 7.10 20.63 -16.17
N GLN A 7 7.93 21.10 -15.26
CA GLN A 7 9.27 21.56 -15.61
C GLN A 7 10.08 20.40 -16.19
N VAL A 8 10.76 20.66 -17.31
CA VAL A 8 11.70 19.69 -17.86
C VAL A 8 12.99 19.76 -17.04
N ILE A 9 13.17 18.79 -16.15
CA ILE A 9 14.40 18.63 -15.40
C ILE A 9 15.27 17.61 -16.12
N ARG A 10 16.48 18.02 -16.50
CA ARG A 10 17.41 17.09 -17.15
C ARG A 10 18.03 16.16 -16.12
N PRO A 11 17.90 14.83 -16.29
CA PRO A 11 18.48 13.88 -15.35
C PRO A 11 20.02 13.85 -15.50
N VAL A 12 20.68 13.45 -14.43
CA VAL A 12 22.11 13.12 -14.49
C VAL A 12 22.27 11.90 -15.40
N THR A 13 23.25 11.93 -16.28
CA THR A 13 23.49 10.86 -17.25
C THR A 13 23.72 9.52 -16.57
N GLY A 14 23.01 8.48 -17.00
CA GLY A 14 23.15 7.11 -16.51
C GLY A 14 22.38 6.78 -15.24
N THR A 15 21.56 7.74 -14.72
CA THR A 15 20.80 7.53 -13.48
C THR A 15 19.29 7.56 -13.75
N HIS A 16 18.80 6.51 -14.40
CA HIS A 16 17.37 6.41 -14.68
C HIS A 16 16.72 5.33 -13.82
N VAL A 17 15.78 5.76 -12.97
CA VAL A 17 14.87 4.85 -12.31
C VAL A 17 13.84 4.37 -13.32
N VAL A 18 13.62 3.07 -13.38
CA VAL A 18 12.66 2.46 -14.32
C VAL A 18 11.27 2.41 -13.70
N ARG A 19 11.18 1.98 -12.44
CA ARG A 19 9.89 1.82 -11.74
C ARG A 19 10.10 1.57 -10.26
N VAL A 20 9.03 1.71 -9.48
CA VAL A 20 8.98 1.16 -8.13
C VAL A 20 8.80 -0.35 -8.26
N GLN A 21 9.64 -1.14 -7.62
CA GLN A 21 9.57 -2.61 -7.68
C GLN A 21 8.72 -3.17 -6.56
N HIS A 22 9.00 -2.79 -5.34
CA HIS A 22 8.26 -3.25 -4.17
C HIS A 22 8.24 -2.20 -3.07
N GLU A 23 7.33 -2.36 -2.14
CA GLU A 23 7.25 -1.63 -0.89
C GLU A 23 7.71 -2.55 0.25
N GLY A 24 8.67 -2.11 1.03
CA GLY A 24 9.12 -2.82 2.24
C GLY A 24 8.40 -2.27 3.46
N LEU A 25 7.71 -3.13 4.20
CA LEU A 25 6.93 -2.77 5.38
C LEU A 25 7.52 -3.46 6.61
N ALA A 26 8.04 -2.67 7.53
CA ALA A 26 8.52 -3.18 8.82
C ALA A 26 7.33 -3.43 9.75
N THR A 27 7.36 -4.53 10.48
CA THR A 27 6.35 -4.89 11.45
C THR A 27 6.97 -5.59 12.64
N ALA A 28 6.39 -5.39 13.82
CA ALA A 28 6.74 -6.16 15.01
C ALA A 28 6.09 -7.56 15.00
N ASP A 29 5.08 -7.78 14.17
CA ASP A 29 4.32 -9.02 14.08
C ASP A 29 4.03 -9.36 12.62
N ALA A 30 4.93 -10.11 12.01
CA ALA A 30 4.84 -10.46 10.59
C ALA A 30 3.62 -11.33 10.28
N GLU A 31 3.19 -12.19 11.20
CA GLU A 31 1.98 -13.01 11.01
C GLU A 31 0.72 -12.15 10.96
N ARG A 32 0.60 -11.19 11.85
CA ARG A 32 -0.53 -10.25 11.87
C ARG A 32 -0.56 -9.40 10.59
N ALA A 33 0.59 -8.89 10.17
CA ALA A 33 0.68 -8.11 8.94
C ALA A 33 0.30 -8.96 7.72
N LYS A 34 0.87 -10.15 7.58
CA LYS A 34 0.54 -11.07 6.49
C LYS A 34 -0.96 -11.37 6.46
N ASP A 35 -1.55 -11.67 7.61
CA ASP A 35 -2.98 -11.98 7.69
C ASP A 35 -3.84 -10.82 7.17
N PHE A 36 -3.53 -9.60 7.54
CA PHE A 36 -4.23 -8.42 7.05
C PHE A 36 -4.14 -8.28 5.52
N TYR A 37 -2.93 -8.31 4.98
CA TYR A 37 -2.73 -8.12 3.55
C TYR A 37 -3.33 -9.26 2.71
N CYS A 38 -3.29 -10.48 3.21
CA CYS A 38 -3.85 -11.63 2.50
C CYS A 38 -5.37 -11.71 2.67
N ARG A 39 -5.86 -11.62 3.91
CA ARG A 39 -7.29 -11.81 4.19
C ARG A 39 -8.14 -10.61 3.81
N VAL A 40 -7.68 -9.40 4.10
CA VAL A 40 -8.46 -8.18 3.85
C VAL A 40 -8.22 -7.65 2.43
N LEU A 41 -6.97 -7.63 1.96
CA LEU A 41 -6.62 -7.03 0.68
C LEU A 41 -6.47 -8.04 -0.46
N GLY A 42 -6.47 -9.34 -0.17
CA GLY A 42 -6.44 -10.36 -1.21
C GLY A 42 -5.06 -10.66 -1.80
N PHE A 43 -3.98 -10.23 -1.15
CA PHE A 43 -2.63 -10.61 -1.58
C PHE A 43 -2.37 -12.09 -1.34
N GLN A 44 -1.43 -12.63 -2.08
CA GLN A 44 -0.98 -14.01 -1.94
C GLN A 44 0.45 -14.05 -1.41
N VAL A 45 0.75 -15.03 -0.57
CA VAL A 45 2.12 -15.30 -0.13
C VAL A 45 2.88 -15.95 -1.28
N LEU A 46 4.01 -15.37 -1.60
CA LEU A 46 4.90 -15.84 -2.67
C LEU A 46 6.19 -16.42 -2.10
N PRO A 47 6.92 -17.24 -2.87
CA PRO A 47 8.21 -17.77 -2.44
C PRO A 47 9.16 -16.66 -2.01
N ARG A 48 9.83 -16.86 -0.89
CA ARG A 48 10.78 -15.91 -0.30
C ARG A 48 12.08 -16.65 0.01
N PRO A 49 13.26 -16.08 -0.35
CA PRO A 49 14.53 -16.65 0.05
C PRO A 49 14.64 -16.77 1.58
N ALA A 50 15.46 -17.68 2.05
CA ALA A 50 15.67 -17.93 3.47
C ALA A 50 16.56 -16.86 4.09
N PHE A 51 16.01 -15.66 4.29
CA PHE A 51 16.70 -14.59 5.01
C PHE A 51 16.80 -14.91 6.50
N SER A 52 17.78 -14.28 7.18
CA SER A 52 17.92 -14.39 8.63
C SER A 52 16.78 -13.70 9.39
N SER A 53 16.18 -12.67 8.82
CA SER A 53 14.99 -12.02 9.38
C SER A 53 13.71 -12.72 8.93
N GLY A 54 12.71 -12.77 9.81
CA GLY A 54 11.37 -13.25 9.47
C GLY A 54 10.66 -12.28 8.55
N GLY A 55 9.66 -12.76 7.84
CA GLY A 55 8.83 -11.94 6.99
C GLY A 55 8.18 -12.74 5.87
N TYR A 56 7.51 -12.01 4.98
CA TYR A 56 6.77 -12.58 3.87
C TYR A 56 6.92 -11.72 2.63
N TRP A 57 6.95 -12.35 1.49
CA TRP A 57 6.77 -11.69 0.21
C TRP A 57 5.34 -11.92 -0.27
N LEU A 58 4.66 -10.84 -0.60
CA LEU A 58 3.27 -10.85 -1.03
C LEU A 58 3.14 -10.22 -2.41
N GLY A 59 2.21 -10.73 -3.19
CA GLY A 59 1.90 -10.20 -4.50
C GLY A 59 0.50 -10.54 -4.93
N THR A 60 0.06 -9.96 -6.04
CA THR A 60 -1.16 -10.35 -6.71
C THR A 60 -0.88 -11.55 -7.63
N PRO A 61 -1.91 -12.37 -7.97
CA PRO A 61 -1.71 -13.53 -8.82
C PRO A 61 -1.00 -13.20 -10.14
N GLY A 62 0.07 -13.96 -10.46
CA GLY A 62 0.81 -13.80 -11.69
C GLY A 62 1.80 -12.64 -11.73
N ILE A 63 1.96 -11.92 -10.64
CA ILE A 63 2.88 -10.77 -10.54
C ILE A 63 3.97 -11.08 -9.53
N PHE A 64 5.16 -10.48 -9.72
CA PHE A 64 6.27 -10.63 -8.79
C PHE A 64 5.94 -10.05 -7.40
N PRO A 65 6.72 -10.36 -6.35
CA PRO A 65 6.49 -9.83 -5.01
C PRO A 65 6.49 -8.31 -4.97
N GLN A 66 5.35 -7.72 -4.62
CA GLN A 66 5.15 -6.28 -4.57
C GLN A 66 5.24 -5.71 -3.16
N ILE A 67 4.91 -6.51 -2.16
CA ILE A 67 4.95 -6.16 -0.75
C ILE A 67 5.92 -7.10 -0.04
N HIS A 68 6.90 -6.53 0.63
CA HIS A 68 7.82 -7.29 1.48
C HIS A 68 7.50 -6.95 2.93
N ILE A 69 6.91 -7.90 3.65
CA ILE A 69 6.71 -7.80 5.10
C ILE A 69 8.01 -8.21 5.77
N ILE A 70 8.53 -7.35 6.62
CA ILE A 70 9.84 -7.55 7.27
C ILE A 70 9.66 -7.48 8.79
N GLN A 71 9.90 -8.59 9.47
CA GLN A 71 9.94 -8.61 10.93
C GLN A 71 11.10 -7.72 11.38
N SER A 72 10.80 -6.67 12.11
CA SER A 72 11.80 -5.65 12.44
C SER A 72 11.43 -4.89 13.70
N GLU A 73 12.44 -4.35 14.36
CA GLU A 73 12.27 -3.40 15.46
C GLU A 73 12.03 -1.97 14.98
N LEU A 74 12.31 -1.69 13.70
CA LEU A 74 12.13 -0.37 13.07
C LEU A 74 10.69 -0.24 12.59
N VAL A 75 9.75 -0.21 13.52
CA VAL A 75 8.32 -0.27 13.23
C VAL A 75 7.73 1.12 12.98
N PRO A 76 6.64 1.21 12.17
CA PRO A 76 5.88 2.44 11.96
C PRO A 76 5.11 2.86 13.22
N PRO A 77 4.33 3.98 13.17
CA PRO A 77 3.69 4.59 14.36
C PRO A 77 2.82 3.67 15.21
N GLY A 78 2.40 2.53 14.67
CA GLY A 78 1.61 1.56 15.41
C GLY A 78 0.11 1.75 15.26
N PRO A 79 -0.69 0.86 15.90
CA PRO A 79 -2.14 0.93 15.87
C PRO A 79 -2.64 2.27 16.42
N GLY A 80 -3.68 2.83 15.81
CA GLY A 80 -4.26 4.09 16.23
C GLY A 80 -3.62 5.34 15.65
N ALA A 81 -2.61 5.21 14.79
CA ALA A 81 -2.08 6.33 14.03
C ALA A 81 -3.19 6.99 13.19
N PRO A 82 -3.16 8.32 13.00
CA PRO A 82 -4.14 8.99 12.15
C PRO A 82 -4.13 8.46 10.72
N VAL A 83 -5.30 8.30 10.13
CA VAL A 83 -5.45 7.99 8.70
C VAL A 83 -5.42 9.31 7.94
N SER A 84 -4.39 9.53 7.12
CA SER A 84 -4.24 10.79 6.41
C SER A 84 -3.59 10.61 5.04
N PRO A 85 -4.13 11.24 3.99
CA PRO A 85 -3.49 11.24 2.67
C PRO A 85 -2.18 12.06 2.66
N ARG A 86 -1.92 12.82 3.70
CA ARG A 86 -0.66 13.57 3.85
C ARG A 86 0.44 12.75 4.49
N ALA A 87 0.12 11.63 5.12
CA ALA A 87 1.10 10.69 5.60
C ALA A 87 1.75 9.95 4.43
N ARG A 88 2.94 9.40 4.66
CA ARG A 88 3.51 8.46 3.70
C ARG A 88 2.55 7.29 3.53
N HIS A 89 2.24 6.95 2.29
CA HIS A 89 1.26 5.90 2.02
C HIS A 89 1.57 5.16 0.73
N THR A 90 1.00 3.97 0.61
CA THR A 90 1.03 3.16 -0.61
C THR A 90 -0.37 3.18 -1.20
N CYS A 91 -0.48 3.47 -2.48
CA CYS A 91 -1.76 3.43 -3.19
C CYS A 91 -1.86 2.16 -4.03
N PHE A 92 -2.98 1.47 -3.87
CA PHE A 92 -3.36 0.31 -4.67
C PHE A 92 -4.53 0.66 -5.58
N GLU A 93 -4.53 0.12 -6.77
CA GLU A 93 -5.72 0.11 -7.61
C GLU A 93 -6.55 -1.12 -7.28
N VAL A 94 -7.86 -0.94 -7.15
CA VAL A 94 -8.79 -2.03 -6.88
C VAL A 94 -9.78 -2.19 -8.03
N ALA A 95 -10.11 -3.43 -8.35
CA ALA A 95 -11.03 -3.73 -9.44
C ALA A 95 -12.45 -3.26 -9.12
N ASP A 96 -12.86 -3.34 -7.84
CA ASP A 96 -14.18 -2.97 -7.37
C ASP A 96 -14.05 -2.12 -6.10
N TYR A 97 -14.15 -0.81 -6.28
CA TYR A 97 -14.02 0.17 -5.21
C TYR A 97 -15.11 0.00 -4.13
N ASP A 98 -16.34 -0.23 -4.54
CA ASP A 98 -17.45 -0.38 -3.58
C ASP A 98 -17.31 -1.67 -2.77
N ALA A 99 -16.85 -2.74 -3.39
CA ALA A 99 -16.54 -3.98 -2.68
C ALA A 99 -15.40 -3.82 -1.68
N MET A 100 -14.38 -3.04 -2.01
CA MET A 100 -13.28 -2.72 -1.08
C MET A 100 -13.80 -1.95 0.12
N LYS A 101 -14.62 -0.93 -0.10
CA LYS A 101 -15.24 -0.16 0.97
C LYS A 101 -16.11 -1.04 1.88
N ALA A 102 -16.93 -1.89 1.29
CA ALA A 102 -17.77 -2.83 2.04
C ALA A 102 -16.92 -3.81 2.87
N THR A 103 -15.79 -4.23 2.34
CA THR A 103 -14.85 -5.11 3.08
C THR A 103 -14.28 -4.40 4.30
N LEU A 104 -13.85 -3.15 4.17
CA LEU A 104 -13.34 -2.39 5.31
C LEU A 104 -14.42 -2.23 6.39
N GLU A 105 -15.65 -1.95 6.00
CA GLU A 105 -16.78 -1.83 6.92
C GLU A 105 -17.08 -3.15 7.64
N ARG A 106 -17.12 -4.25 6.91
CA ARG A 106 -17.37 -5.59 7.47
C ARG A 106 -16.28 -6.02 8.45
N GLU A 107 -15.03 -5.67 8.16
CA GLU A 107 -13.90 -6.00 9.02
C GLU A 107 -13.70 -5.01 10.18
N GLY A 108 -14.53 -3.97 10.26
CA GLY A 108 -14.44 -2.97 11.31
C GLY A 108 -13.18 -2.08 11.21
N ILE A 109 -12.66 -1.92 10.01
CA ILE A 109 -11.47 -1.11 9.75
C ILE A 109 -11.87 0.34 9.54
N LYS A 110 -11.31 1.24 10.35
CA LYS A 110 -11.54 2.68 10.21
C LYS A 110 -10.95 3.18 8.89
N TYR A 111 -11.74 3.92 8.13
CA TYR A 111 -11.29 4.49 6.86
C TYR A 111 -11.76 5.93 6.67
N VAL A 112 -11.12 6.61 5.75
CA VAL A 112 -11.46 7.95 5.27
C VAL A 112 -11.72 7.85 3.77
N GLU A 113 -12.77 8.53 3.30
CA GLU A 113 -13.09 8.60 1.88
C GLU A 113 -13.03 10.06 1.43
N ASN A 114 -12.27 10.32 0.37
CA ASN A 114 -12.15 11.64 -0.22
C ASN A 114 -12.46 11.61 -1.71
N THR A 115 -12.89 12.77 -2.21
CA THR A 115 -12.99 13.01 -3.65
C THR A 115 -11.95 14.05 -4.03
N GLN A 116 -11.06 13.68 -4.94
CA GLN A 116 -10.02 14.58 -5.44
C GLN A 116 -10.62 15.64 -6.36
N PRO A 117 -9.94 16.77 -6.55
CA PRO A 117 -10.26 17.67 -7.65
C PRO A 117 -10.30 16.88 -8.96
N GLY A 118 -11.36 17.04 -9.74
CA GLY A 118 -11.59 16.24 -10.95
C GLY A 118 -12.49 15.03 -10.75
N GLY A 119 -12.92 14.75 -9.51
CA GLY A 119 -13.94 13.73 -9.21
C GLY A 119 -13.42 12.34 -8.89
N ARG A 120 -12.11 12.09 -8.96
CA ARG A 120 -11.57 10.78 -8.62
C ARG A 120 -11.69 10.51 -7.13
N VAL A 121 -12.25 9.38 -6.77
CA VAL A 121 -12.42 8.97 -5.38
C VAL A 121 -11.18 8.26 -4.86
N GLN A 122 -10.92 8.42 -3.57
CA GLN A 122 -9.86 7.71 -2.86
C GLN A 122 -10.36 7.24 -1.50
N LEU A 123 -9.96 6.04 -1.13
CA LEU A 123 -10.30 5.40 0.13
C LEU A 123 -9.00 5.15 0.87
N LEU A 124 -8.92 5.53 2.14
CA LEU A 124 -7.69 5.37 2.93
C LEU A 124 -7.99 4.64 4.23
N CYS A 125 -7.10 3.75 4.60
CA CYS A 125 -7.09 3.12 5.91
C CYS A 125 -5.65 2.90 6.38
N ASN A 126 -5.49 2.51 7.63
CA ASN A 126 -4.20 2.04 8.11
C ASN A 126 -4.18 0.52 8.19
N ASP A 127 -3.01 -0.06 7.94
CA ASP A 127 -2.78 -1.46 8.27
C ASP A 127 -2.61 -1.63 9.80
N PRO A 128 -2.48 -2.87 10.32
CA PRO A 128 -2.37 -3.09 11.76
C PRO A 128 -1.16 -2.43 12.43
N ASP A 129 -0.14 -2.06 11.67
CA ASP A 129 1.06 -1.40 12.17
C ASP A 129 0.99 0.13 12.05
N GLY A 130 -0.08 0.67 11.48
CA GLY A 130 -0.24 2.11 11.28
C GLY A 130 0.30 2.63 9.96
N ASN A 131 0.65 1.76 9.02
CA ASN A 131 0.99 2.18 7.66
C ASN A 131 -0.29 2.62 6.94
N THR A 132 -0.25 3.80 6.34
CA THR A 132 -1.40 4.32 5.59
C THR A 132 -1.44 3.70 4.20
N LEU A 133 -2.62 3.23 3.83
CA LEU A 133 -2.92 2.64 2.53
C LEU A 133 -4.02 3.45 1.85
N GLU A 134 -3.90 3.62 0.55
CA GLU A 134 -4.89 4.27 -0.28
C GLU A 134 -5.40 3.27 -1.32
N PHE A 135 -6.67 3.38 -1.66
CA PHE A 135 -7.29 2.57 -2.70
C PHE A 135 -8.01 3.49 -3.69
N GLN A 136 -7.77 3.26 -4.96
CA GLN A 136 -8.45 3.96 -6.04
C GLN A 136 -9.03 2.94 -7.02
N PRO A 137 -10.13 3.29 -7.73
CA PRO A 137 -10.61 2.44 -8.81
C PRO A 137 -9.53 2.24 -9.85
N ALA A 138 -9.38 1.00 -10.33
CA ALA A 138 -8.44 0.72 -11.40
C ALA A 138 -8.80 1.55 -12.65
N THR A 139 -7.79 2.15 -13.25
CA THR A 139 -7.91 2.78 -14.57
C THR A 139 -7.74 1.70 -15.62
N VAL A 140 -8.80 1.46 -16.37
CA VAL A 140 -8.79 0.45 -17.44
C VAL A 140 -8.18 1.05 -18.70
#